data_a4350c20e7177e1426a39fee887c2fbc
#
_entry.id   a4350c20e7177e1426a39fee887c2fbc
#
_cell.length_a   1.000
_cell.length_b   1.000
_cell.length_c   1.000
_cell.angle_alpha   90.00
_cell.angle_beta   90.00
_cell.angle_gamma   90.00
#
_symmetry.space_group_name_H-M   'P 1'
#
loop_
_entity.id
_entity.type
_entity.pdbx_description
1 polymer ?
#
loop_
_entity_poly.entity_id
_entity_poly.type
_entity_poly.pdbx_seq_one_letter_code
_entity_poly.pdbx_strand_id
1 'polypeptide(L)'
;ETASVDLVIENIGTDVSENINISLSEISNSPYVNILDSNHTLNSLDAGQSATISLEFSISNSSPYGHSFSLNIDVNSDSNTFSTNLDFNTESLIESFESSDLSGLNWELGGNANWTVDDTYSTDGLYSIKSGSIGNNTLSTIEITLDIVQEGEISFSKRVSCEDVGSVSGNYYDYLAFYIDDVEQNKWAGEIPWSENSFTVSEGQHTFKWSFVKDEDSSDNVESGEDAVWIDQILFPSLFVDNDNPSVVGDVNNDGLVSVLDIVLVVNIVLGLDTNSDGDTN
;
A
#
# COMPACT_ATOMS: atom_id res chain seq x y z
N GLU A 1 -9.68 -14.07 7.04
CA GLU A 1 -8.61 -15.07 7.08
C GLU A 1 -8.28 -15.40 8.54
N THR A 2 -7.91 -16.65 8.85
CA THR A 2 -7.51 -17.07 10.21
C THR A 2 -6.00 -17.27 10.24
N ALA A 3 -5.36 -16.72 11.27
CA ALA A 3 -3.94 -16.83 11.53
C ALA A 3 -3.70 -17.27 12.96
N SER A 4 -2.49 -17.75 13.27
CA SER A 4 -2.09 -18.15 14.61
C SER A 4 -0.74 -17.56 15.00
N VAL A 5 -0.55 -17.36 16.29
CA VAL A 5 0.74 -17.05 16.92
C VAL A 5 1.17 -18.26 17.74
N ASP A 6 2.27 -18.88 17.36
CA ASP A 6 2.87 -19.97 18.10
C ASP A 6 3.88 -19.42 19.12
N LEU A 7 3.63 -19.69 20.40
CA LEU A 7 4.44 -19.23 21.51
C LEU A 7 5.16 -20.41 22.16
N VAL A 8 6.45 -20.24 22.40
CA VAL A 8 7.22 -21.13 23.26
C VAL A 8 7.38 -20.47 24.62
N ILE A 9 6.75 -21.02 25.64
CA ILE A 9 6.85 -20.58 27.05
C ILE A 9 7.86 -21.47 27.72
N GLU A 10 8.91 -20.88 28.30
CA GLU A 10 9.94 -21.59 29.04
C GLU A 10 10.04 -21.11 30.47
N ASN A 11 10.13 -22.04 31.41
CA ASN A 11 10.46 -21.72 32.80
C ASN A 11 11.98 -21.66 32.97
N ILE A 12 12.54 -20.45 32.92
CA ILE A 12 13.98 -20.21 33.14
C ILE A 12 14.38 -20.10 34.60
N GLY A 13 13.40 -20.26 35.52
CA GLY A 13 13.65 -20.26 36.96
C GLY A 13 14.25 -21.58 37.48
N THR A 14 14.47 -21.65 38.78
CA THR A 14 15.00 -22.84 39.49
C THR A 14 13.91 -23.69 40.14
N ASP A 15 12.70 -23.17 40.23
CA ASP A 15 11.56 -23.81 40.86
C ASP A 15 10.42 -24.02 39.85
N VAL A 16 9.46 -24.88 40.19
CA VAL A 16 8.25 -25.08 39.40
C VAL A 16 7.46 -23.77 39.31
N SER A 17 7.01 -23.40 38.13
CA SER A 17 6.04 -22.32 37.92
C SER A 17 4.65 -22.93 37.82
N GLU A 18 3.70 -22.42 38.60
CA GLU A 18 2.32 -22.91 38.65
C GLU A 18 1.33 -21.84 38.19
N ASN A 19 0.11 -22.27 37.81
CA ASN A 19 -1.01 -21.40 37.42
C ASN A 19 -0.63 -20.40 36.31
N ILE A 20 0.01 -20.89 35.26
CA ILE A 20 0.47 -20.04 34.15
C ILE A 20 -0.71 -19.74 33.23
N ASN A 21 -1.12 -18.48 33.19
CA ASN A 21 -2.18 -17.99 32.33
C ASN A 21 -1.56 -17.15 31.20
N ILE A 22 -1.89 -17.46 29.96
CA ILE A 22 -1.44 -16.78 28.80
C ILE A 22 -2.67 -16.13 28.13
N SER A 23 -2.62 -14.84 27.84
CA SER A 23 -3.71 -14.14 27.18
C SER A 23 -3.23 -13.37 25.96
N LEU A 24 -4.07 -13.35 24.93
CA LEU A 24 -3.92 -12.58 23.71
C LEU A 24 -4.99 -11.51 23.64
N SER A 25 -4.62 -10.28 23.34
CA SER A 25 -5.55 -9.18 23.14
C SER A 25 -5.10 -8.30 21.97
N GLU A 26 -6.06 -7.76 21.25
CA GLU A 26 -5.83 -6.72 20.24
C GLU A 26 -5.79 -5.36 20.96
N ILE A 27 -4.76 -4.54 20.69
CA ILE A 27 -4.50 -3.29 21.41
C ILE A 27 -4.48 -2.04 20.53
N SER A 28 -4.53 -2.19 19.21
CA SER A 28 -4.57 -1.07 18.26
C SER A 28 -5.99 -0.53 18.00
N ASN A 29 -7.03 -1.19 18.57
CA ASN A 29 -8.46 -0.95 18.30
C ASN A 29 -8.82 -1.17 16.82
N SER A 30 -8.17 -2.11 16.17
CA SER A 30 -8.47 -2.48 14.80
C SER A 30 -9.88 -3.08 14.67
N PRO A 31 -10.77 -2.53 13.84
CA PRO A 31 -12.09 -3.13 13.60
C PRO A 31 -12.01 -4.40 12.72
N TYR A 32 -10.86 -4.69 12.16
CA TYR A 32 -10.64 -5.79 11.20
C TYR A 32 -10.06 -7.03 11.85
N VAL A 33 -9.62 -6.96 13.12
CA VAL A 33 -8.98 -8.05 13.83
C VAL A 33 -9.90 -8.57 14.94
N ASN A 34 -10.11 -9.90 14.97
CA ASN A 34 -10.89 -10.54 16.01
C ASN A 34 -10.08 -11.68 16.64
N ILE A 35 -9.94 -11.66 17.97
CA ILE A 35 -9.27 -12.72 18.73
C ILE A 35 -10.21 -13.92 18.85
N LEU A 36 -9.79 -15.08 18.36
CA LEU A 36 -10.56 -16.34 18.37
C LEU A 36 -10.23 -17.16 19.62
N ASP A 37 -8.95 -17.22 20.01
CA ASP A 37 -8.49 -17.86 21.23
C ASP A 37 -7.75 -16.83 22.10
N SER A 38 -8.44 -16.28 23.07
CA SER A 38 -7.93 -15.17 23.89
C SER A 38 -7.18 -15.63 25.15
N ASN A 39 -7.32 -16.89 25.56
CA ASN A 39 -6.72 -17.35 26.81
C ASN A 39 -6.31 -18.82 26.75
N HIS A 40 -5.12 -19.10 27.24
CA HIS A 40 -4.62 -20.46 27.43
C HIS A 40 -4.05 -20.63 28.85
N THR A 41 -4.17 -21.82 29.44
CA THR A 41 -3.65 -22.11 30.78
C THR A 41 -2.77 -23.35 30.78
N LEU A 42 -1.61 -23.25 31.44
CA LEU A 42 -0.76 -24.37 31.78
C LEU A 42 -0.80 -24.54 33.30
N ASN A 43 -1.05 -25.77 33.78
CA ASN A 43 -1.13 -26.04 35.23
C ASN A 43 0.21 -25.82 35.93
N SER A 44 1.29 -26.32 35.31
CA SER A 44 2.64 -26.15 35.82
C SER A 44 3.68 -26.32 34.70
N LEU A 45 4.87 -25.76 34.93
CA LEU A 45 6.04 -25.95 34.11
C LEU A 45 7.27 -26.09 35.01
N ASP A 46 7.94 -27.25 34.98
CA ASP A 46 9.13 -27.51 35.76
C ASP A 46 10.28 -26.62 35.35
N ALA A 47 11.26 -26.41 36.25
CA ALA A 47 12.47 -25.64 35.95
C ALA A 47 13.17 -26.14 34.69
N GLY A 48 13.44 -25.22 33.72
CA GLY A 48 14.08 -25.54 32.45
C GLY A 48 13.18 -26.26 31.43
N GLN A 49 11.90 -26.43 31.72
CA GLN A 49 10.94 -27.01 30.77
C GLN A 49 10.26 -25.91 29.93
N SER A 50 9.85 -26.28 28.73
CA SER A 50 9.10 -25.43 27.83
C SER A 50 7.80 -26.09 27.34
N ALA A 51 6.83 -25.26 27.00
CA ALA A 51 5.58 -25.65 26.35
C ALA A 51 5.32 -24.78 25.16
N THR A 52 4.81 -25.36 24.06
CA THR A 52 4.35 -24.60 22.89
C THR A 52 2.84 -24.51 22.94
N ILE A 53 2.31 -23.31 22.75
CA ILE A 53 0.88 -23.02 22.61
C ILE A 53 0.65 -22.24 21.33
N SER A 54 -0.54 -22.39 20.74
CA SER A 54 -0.98 -21.63 19.58
C SER A 54 -2.19 -20.81 19.96
N LEU A 55 -2.17 -19.51 19.69
CA LEU A 55 -3.26 -18.58 19.92
C LEU A 55 -3.78 -18.10 18.56
N GLU A 56 -5.09 -18.13 18.38
CA GLU A 56 -5.71 -17.85 17.08
C GLU A 56 -6.40 -16.50 17.06
N PHE A 57 -6.30 -15.83 15.92
CA PHE A 57 -7.05 -14.63 15.59
C PHE A 57 -7.50 -14.66 14.12
N SER A 58 -8.44 -13.81 13.77
CA SER A 58 -8.86 -13.65 12.37
C SER A 58 -8.75 -12.19 11.93
N ILE A 59 -8.45 -12.01 10.67
CA ILE A 59 -8.44 -10.73 9.97
C ILE A 59 -9.61 -10.73 8.99
N SER A 60 -10.40 -9.67 8.98
CA SER A 60 -11.49 -9.47 8.03
C SER A 60 -10.98 -9.39 6.60
N ASN A 61 -11.70 -9.95 5.65
CA ASN A 61 -11.39 -9.79 4.23
C ASN A 61 -11.63 -8.34 3.74
N SER A 62 -12.35 -7.52 4.52
CA SER A 62 -12.51 -6.09 4.30
C SER A 62 -11.40 -5.25 4.92
N SER A 63 -10.33 -5.86 5.44
CA SER A 63 -9.17 -5.09 5.90
C SER A 63 -8.48 -4.41 4.72
N PRO A 64 -8.11 -3.12 4.84
CA PRO A 64 -7.34 -2.46 3.80
C PRO A 64 -5.99 -3.12 3.58
N TYR A 65 -5.42 -2.95 2.41
CA TYR A 65 -4.02 -3.29 2.14
C TYR A 65 -3.10 -2.48 3.06
N GLY A 66 -2.01 -3.08 3.53
CA GLY A 66 -1.03 -2.42 4.39
C GLY A 66 -1.57 -2.00 5.76
N HIS A 67 -2.74 -2.50 6.19
CA HIS A 67 -3.29 -2.18 7.50
C HIS A 67 -2.41 -2.70 8.62
N SER A 68 -2.04 -1.83 9.55
CA SER A 68 -1.21 -2.15 10.71
C SER A 68 -2.07 -2.42 11.94
N PHE A 69 -1.73 -3.46 12.70
CA PHE A 69 -2.38 -3.75 13.97
C PHE A 69 -1.39 -4.38 14.96
N SER A 70 -1.71 -4.30 16.26
CA SER A 70 -0.84 -4.81 17.33
C SER A 70 -1.60 -5.72 18.24
N LEU A 71 -0.98 -6.86 18.57
CA LEU A 71 -1.46 -7.81 19.55
C LEU A 71 -0.57 -7.76 20.78
N ASN A 72 -1.18 -7.79 21.99
CA ASN A 72 -0.47 -7.92 23.24
C ASN A 72 -0.60 -9.37 23.74
N ILE A 73 0.50 -9.92 24.22
CA ILE A 73 0.59 -11.20 24.89
C ILE A 73 0.99 -10.97 26.33
N ASP A 74 0.12 -11.40 27.25
CA ASP A 74 0.42 -11.42 28.68
C ASP A 74 0.59 -12.86 29.16
N VAL A 75 1.67 -13.12 29.90
CA VAL A 75 1.94 -14.39 30.55
C VAL A 75 2.03 -14.12 32.05
N ASN A 76 1.11 -14.68 32.83
CA ASN A 76 1.03 -14.52 34.27
C ASN A 76 1.16 -15.88 34.97
N SER A 77 2.00 -15.96 35.97
CA SER A 77 2.08 -17.09 36.93
C SER A 77 1.96 -16.59 38.36
N ASP A 78 1.90 -17.49 39.34
CA ASP A 78 1.77 -17.11 40.74
C ASP A 78 2.83 -16.10 41.22
N SER A 79 4.00 -16.07 40.59
CA SER A 79 5.15 -15.25 41.02
C SER A 79 5.67 -14.25 39.96
N ASN A 80 5.26 -14.37 38.72
CA ASN A 80 5.83 -13.57 37.63
C ASN A 80 4.77 -13.13 36.63
N THR A 81 4.98 -11.93 36.06
CA THR A 81 4.21 -11.40 34.95
C THR A 81 5.16 -10.98 33.83
N PHE A 82 4.85 -11.37 32.63
CA PHE A 82 5.53 -10.96 31.40
C PHE A 82 4.50 -10.43 30.42
N SER A 83 4.84 -9.35 29.70
CA SER A 83 3.99 -8.77 28.67
C SER A 83 4.84 -8.37 27.47
N THR A 84 4.35 -8.62 26.26
CA THR A 84 5.00 -8.20 25.03
C THR A 84 3.96 -7.87 23.95
N ASN A 85 4.33 -6.97 23.03
CA ASN A 85 3.52 -6.64 21.87
C ASN A 85 4.13 -7.26 20.62
N LEU A 86 3.24 -7.66 19.71
CA LEU A 86 3.58 -8.11 18.37
C LEU A 86 2.85 -7.19 17.37
N ASP A 87 3.62 -6.59 16.48
CA ASP A 87 3.10 -5.72 15.45
C ASP A 87 3.00 -6.48 14.13
N PHE A 88 1.88 -6.30 13.44
CA PHE A 88 1.55 -6.97 12.19
C PHE A 88 1.08 -5.95 11.16
N ASN A 89 1.30 -6.29 9.90
CA ASN A 89 0.70 -5.59 8.76
C ASN A 89 -0.01 -6.61 7.87
N THR A 90 -1.13 -6.22 7.28
CA THR A 90 -1.72 -6.96 6.16
C THR A 90 -0.85 -6.80 4.92
N GLU A 91 -1.13 -7.59 3.88
CA GLU A 91 -0.44 -7.45 2.60
C GLU A 91 -0.49 -6.01 2.07
N SER A 92 0.62 -5.49 1.58
CA SER A 92 0.69 -4.18 0.95
C SER A 92 0.32 -4.24 -0.52
N LEU A 93 -0.31 -3.20 -1.05
CA LEU A 93 -0.53 -3.08 -2.48
C LEU A 93 0.77 -2.61 -3.16
N ILE A 94 1.27 -3.44 -4.07
CA ILE A 94 2.42 -3.13 -4.93
C ILE A 94 1.96 -3.20 -6.39
N GLU A 95 2.16 -2.11 -7.14
CA GLU A 95 2.03 -2.14 -8.59
C GLU A 95 3.40 -2.36 -9.22
N SER A 96 3.58 -3.48 -9.88
CA SER A 96 4.81 -3.90 -10.54
C SER A 96 4.64 -4.11 -12.06
N PHE A 97 3.45 -3.81 -12.58
CA PHE A 97 3.08 -3.92 -14.00
C PHE A 97 3.21 -5.32 -14.62
N GLU A 98 3.35 -6.36 -13.79
CA GLU A 98 3.54 -7.75 -14.23
C GLU A 98 2.28 -8.38 -14.87
N SER A 99 1.12 -7.72 -14.76
CA SER A 99 -0.07 -8.04 -15.56
C SER A 99 0.12 -7.77 -17.06
N SER A 100 1.19 -7.06 -17.44
CA SER A 100 1.47 -6.57 -18.80
C SER A 100 0.46 -5.55 -19.37
N ASP A 101 -0.39 -5.00 -18.52
CA ASP A 101 -1.34 -3.93 -18.85
C ASP A 101 -1.59 -3.02 -17.65
N LEU A 102 -2.49 -2.04 -17.79
CA LEU A 102 -2.86 -1.09 -16.75
C LEU A 102 -4.26 -1.37 -16.18
N SER A 103 -4.80 -2.57 -16.34
CA SER A 103 -6.18 -2.89 -15.95
C SER A 103 -6.33 -3.18 -14.44
N GLY A 104 -5.23 -3.38 -13.71
CA GLY A 104 -5.25 -3.72 -12.28
C GLY A 104 -5.69 -2.58 -11.38
N LEU A 105 -5.46 -1.34 -11.80
CA LEU A 105 -5.80 -0.12 -11.06
C LEU A 105 -6.34 0.93 -12.03
N ASN A 106 -7.09 1.92 -11.51
CA ASN A 106 -7.71 2.97 -12.31
C ASN A 106 -6.71 4.08 -12.70
N TRP A 107 -5.76 3.73 -13.58
CA TRP A 107 -4.77 4.68 -14.09
C TRP A 107 -5.37 5.67 -15.09
N GLU A 108 -5.07 6.95 -14.91
CA GLU A 108 -5.39 8.01 -15.86
C GLU A 108 -4.13 8.41 -16.65
N LEU A 109 -4.23 8.38 -17.97
CA LEU A 109 -3.14 8.73 -18.88
C LEU A 109 -3.41 10.09 -19.51
N GLY A 110 -2.39 10.94 -19.55
CA GLY A 110 -2.55 12.31 -20.03
C GLY A 110 -1.36 12.85 -20.80
N GLY A 111 -1.49 14.09 -21.23
CA GLY A 111 -0.45 14.79 -22.00
C GLY A 111 -0.50 14.49 -23.49
N ASN A 112 0.68 14.53 -24.14
CA ASN A 112 0.80 14.45 -25.60
C ASN A 112 0.99 13.02 -26.12
N ALA A 113 1.39 12.09 -25.24
CA ALA A 113 1.48 10.66 -25.54
C ALA A 113 1.26 9.87 -24.24
N ASN A 114 0.63 8.70 -24.35
CA ASN A 114 0.33 7.84 -23.21
C ASN A 114 1.57 7.08 -22.73
N TRP A 115 1.66 6.87 -21.44
CA TRP A 115 2.55 5.88 -20.85
C TRP A 115 2.12 4.47 -21.27
N THR A 116 3.07 3.55 -21.37
CA THR A 116 2.84 2.18 -21.83
C THR A 116 3.66 1.20 -21.02
N VAL A 117 3.14 0.00 -20.79
CA VAL A 117 3.92 -1.10 -20.21
C VAL A 117 5.04 -1.46 -21.18
N ASP A 118 6.24 -1.64 -20.65
CA ASP A 118 7.51 -1.84 -21.38
C ASP A 118 8.28 -3.02 -20.80
N ASP A 119 8.85 -3.85 -21.65
CA ASP A 119 9.65 -5.04 -21.29
C ASP A 119 11.17 -4.82 -21.49
N THR A 120 11.58 -3.58 -21.71
CA THR A 120 13.00 -3.27 -21.98
C THR A 120 13.81 -3.19 -20.68
N TYR A 121 13.25 -2.58 -19.66
CA TYR A 121 13.87 -2.40 -18.35
C TYR A 121 12.85 -2.62 -17.23
N SER A 122 13.23 -3.36 -16.20
CA SER A 122 12.46 -3.56 -14.97
C SER A 122 13.38 -3.69 -13.76
N THR A 123 12.87 -3.52 -12.55
CA THR A 123 13.61 -3.77 -11.30
C THR A 123 13.33 -5.16 -10.76
N ASP A 124 12.15 -5.67 -11.01
CA ASP A 124 11.77 -7.06 -10.78
C ASP A 124 10.95 -7.58 -11.96
N GLY A 125 10.67 -8.88 -12.01
CA GLY A 125 9.86 -9.47 -13.05
C GLY A 125 10.34 -9.18 -14.48
N LEU A 126 9.39 -8.82 -15.35
CA LEU A 126 9.62 -8.61 -16.78
C LEU A 126 9.22 -7.20 -17.26
N TYR A 127 8.35 -6.51 -16.53
CA TYR A 127 7.70 -5.30 -17.01
C TYR A 127 7.94 -4.11 -16.08
N SER A 128 7.78 -2.93 -16.63
CA SER A 128 7.67 -1.65 -15.94
C SER A 128 6.76 -0.73 -16.75
N ILE A 129 6.49 0.48 -16.28
CA ILE A 129 5.77 1.48 -17.06
C ILE A 129 6.74 2.53 -17.59
N LYS A 130 6.65 2.84 -18.90
CA LYS A 130 7.49 3.79 -19.62
C LYS A 130 6.69 4.99 -20.07
N SER A 131 7.28 6.18 -20.00
CA SER A 131 6.70 7.41 -20.53
C SER A 131 6.41 7.32 -22.03
N GLY A 132 5.38 8.03 -22.48
CA GLY A 132 5.12 8.21 -23.89
C GLY A 132 6.25 8.94 -24.61
N SER A 133 6.49 8.60 -25.87
CA SER A 133 7.43 9.33 -26.73
C SER A 133 6.83 10.69 -27.10
N ILE A 134 7.44 11.75 -26.62
CA ILE A 134 6.98 13.14 -26.78
C ILE A 134 8.03 14.01 -27.47
N GLY A 135 7.57 15.08 -28.09
CA GLY A 135 8.45 16.12 -28.68
C GLY A 135 8.67 17.27 -27.71
N ASN A 136 9.49 18.24 -28.15
CA ASN A 136 9.82 19.45 -27.40
C ASN A 136 8.58 20.25 -26.98
N ASN A 137 8.61 20.93 -25.85
CA ASN A 137 7.49 21.71 -25.28
C ASN A 137 6.24 20.85 -25.04
N THR A 138 6.41 19.57 -24.70
CA THR A 138 5.29 18.66 -24.42
C THR A 138 5.53 17.86 -23.16
N LEU A 139 4.49 17.19 -22.70
CA LEU A 139 4.55 16.33 -21.52
C LEU A 139 3.73 15.05 -21.72
N SER A 140 4.07 14.04 -20.95
CA SER A 140 3.37 12.76 -20.87
C SER A 140 3.15 12.43 -19.39
N THR A 141 1.91 12.16 -19.00
CA THR A 141 1.55 11.92 -17.60
C THR A 141 0.86 10.57 -17.40
N ILE A 142 1.09 10.00 -16.22
CA ILE A 142 0.28 8.92 -15.65
C ILE A 142 -0.06 9.30 -14.22
N GLU A 143 -1.33 9.13 -13.83
CA GLU A 143 -1.77 9.45 -12.49
C GLU A 143 -2.81 8.44 -11.99
N ILE A 144 -2.95 8.38 -10.65
CA ILE A 144 -3.95 7.58 -9.98
C ILE A 144 -4.43 8.32 -8.73
N THR A 145 -5.75 8.28 -8.48
CA THR A 145 -6.36 8.83 -7.27
C THR A 145 -6.81 7.68 -6.36
N LEU A 146 -6.36 7.70 -5.10
CA LEU A 146 -6.60 6.63 -4.12
C LEU A 146 -7.02 7.24 -2.78
N ASP A 147 -7.85 6.50 -2.03
CA ASP A 147 -8.21 6.82 -0.64
C ASP A 147 -7.25 6.12 0.33
N ILE A 148 -6.38 6.91 0.96
CA ILE A 148 -5.42 6.44 1.95
C ILE A 148 -6.10 6.41 3.32
N VAL A 149 -6.12 5.24 3.94
CA VAL A 149 -6.86 5.02 5.21
C VAL A 149 -5.98 5.20 6.46
N GLN A 150 -4.68 5.32 6.27
CA GLN A 150 -3.72 5.58 7.35
C GLN A 150 -2.48 6.26 6.78
N GLU A 151 -1.95 7.25 7.50
CA GLU A 151 -0.67 7.88 7.14
C GLU A 151 0.42 6.82 6.93
N GLY A 152 1.18 6.96 5.84
CA GLY A 152 2.23 6.03 5.46
C GLY A 152 3.15 6.63 4.41
N GLU A 153 3.83 5.78 3.68
CA GLU A 153 4.74 6.20 2.61
C GLU A 153 4.31 5.58 1.28
N ILE A 154 4.32 6.38 0.21
CA ILE A 154 4.38 5.87 -1.15
C ILE A 154 5.85 5.75 -1.55
N SER A 155 6.27 4.59 -2.05
CA SER A 155 7.60 4.44 -2.65
C SER A 155 7.52 3.87 -4.05
N PHE A 156 8.51 4.16 -4.87
CA PHE A 156 8.62 3.62 -6.23
C PHE A 156 10.07 3.61 -6.71
N SER A 157 10.38 2.68 -7.58
CA SER A 157 11.62 2.67 -8.34
C SER A 157 11.46 3.47 -9.63
N LYS A 158 12.47 4.27 -9.95
CA LYS A 158 12.55 5.01 -11.21
C LYS A 158 13.87 4.84 -11.93
N ARG A 159 13.84 4.86 -13.26
CA ARG A 159 14.97 5.02 -14.16
C ARG A 159 14.70 6.24 -15.03
N VAL A 160 15.71 7.09 -15.22
CA VAL A 160 15.63 8.30 -16.06
C VAL A 160 16.74 8.26 -17.09
N SER A 161 16.42 8.57 -18.33
CA SER A 161 17.37 8.68 -19.44
C SER A 161 16.91 9.81 -20.37
N CYS A 162 17.30 11.02 -20.05
CA CYS A 162 16.94 12.23 -20.79
C CYS A 162 18.04 13.30 -20.60
N GLU A 163 17.81 14.49 -21.14
CA GLU A 163 18.74 15.61 -20.99
C GLU A 163 19.04 15.91 -19.52
N ASP A 164 20.26 16.29 -19.20
CA ASP A 164 20.73 16.57 -17.84
C ASP A 164 20.38 18.00 -17.40
N VAL A 165 20.46 18.23 -16.10
CA VAL A 165 20.34 19.56 -15.51
C VAL A 165 21.46 20.46 -16.01
N GLY A 166 21.13 21.66 -16.45
CA GLY A 166 22.11 22.64 -16.92
C GLY A 166 23.16 22.95 -15.87
N SER A 167 24.41 22.59 -16.14
CA SER A 167 25.52 22.66 -15.20
C SER A 167 25.84 24.09 -14.70
N VAL A 168 25.38 25.11 -15.42
CA VAL A 168 25.60 26.52 -15.10
C VAL A 168 24.35 27.17 -14.50
N SER A 169 23.17 26.82 -15.02
CA SER A 169 21.89 27.43 -14.60
C SER A 169 21.22 26.68 -13.47
N GLY A 170 21.48 25.37 -13.31
CA GLY A 170 20.69 24.49 -12.44
C GLY A 170 19.26 24.27 -12.92
N ASN A 171 18.95 24.66 -14.17
CA ASN A 171 17.62 24.44 -14.76
C ASN A 171 17.48 22.99 -15.18
N TYR A 172 16.30 22.44 -14.93
CA TYR A 172 15.85 21.19 -15.52
C TYR A 172 15.31 21.50 -16.92
N TYR A 173 15.82 20.78 -17.91
CA TYR A 173 15.36 20.85 -19.30
C TYR A 173 14.33 19.74 -19.54
N ASP A 174 14.79 18.52 -19.76
CA ASP A 174 13.93 17.35 -19.75
C ASP A 174 13.97 16.68 -18.38
N TYR A 175 12.83 16.24 -17.86
CA TYR A 175 12.81 15.65 -16.52
C TYR A 175 11.59 14.79 -16.24
N LEU A 176 11.74 13.81 -15.34
CA LEU A 176 10.66 13.19 -14.62
C LEU A 176 10.34 14.04 -13.40
N ALA A 177 9.07 14.33 -13.15
CA ALA A 177 8.58 14.91 -11.90
C ALA A 177 7.52 14.02 -11.25
N PHE A 178 7.50 14.00 -9.92
CA PHE A 178 6.48 13.33 -9.12
C PHE A 178 5.71 14.34 -8.29
N TYR A 179 4.37 14.17 -8.27
CA TYR A 179 3.44 15.06 -7.59
C TYR A 179 2.51 14.26 -6.68
N ILE A 180 2.14 14.87 -5.55
CA ILE A 180 1.01 14.49 -4.72
C ILE A 180 0.06 15.69 -4.71
N ASP A 181 -1.19 15.51 -5.14
CA ASP A 181 -2.22 16.55 -5.19
C ASP A 181 -1.76 17.82 -5.94
N ASP A 182 -1.14 17.62 -7.11
CA ASP A 182 -0.53 18.68 -7.94
C ASP A 182 0.64 19.45 -7.28
N VAL A 183 1.10 19.03 -6.10
CA VAL A 183 2.29 19.59 -5.45
C VAL A 183 3.52 18.77 -5.83
N GLU A 184 4.50 19.39 -6.51
CA GLU A 184 5.76 18.73 -6.88
C GLU A 184 6.50 18.29 -5.61
N GLN A 185 6.78 17.00 -5.52
CA GLN A 185 7.54 16.39 -4.43
C GLN A 185 9.03 16.34 -4.78
N ASN A 186 9.34 15.96 -6.01
CA ASN A 186 10.70 15.90 -6.52
C ASN A 186 10.71 15.82 -8.05
N LYS A 187 11.90 16.05 -8.64
CA LYS A 187 12.16 15.85 -10.06
C LYS A 187 13.59 15.39 -10.33
N TRP A 188 13.77 14.70 -11.45
CA TRP A 188 15.00 14.03 -11.83
C TRP A 188 15.25 14.17 -13.33
N ALA A 189 16.51 14.43 -13.72
CA ALA A 189 16.96 14.59 -15.09
C ALA A 189 18.31 13.90 -15.31
N GLY A 190 18.70 13.70 -16.56
CA GLY A 190 19.96 13.05 -16.94
C GLY A 190 19.87 11.52 -16.95
N GLU A 191 21.03 10.88 -16.85
CA GLU A 191 21.15 9.43 -16.84
C GLU A 191 21.13 8.89 -15.38
N ILE A 192 19.98 8.47 -14.90
CA ILE A 192 19.79 7.92 -13.56
C ILE A 192 19.41 6.45 -13.67
N PRO A 193 20.25 5.53 -13.19
CA PRO A 193 19.89 4.12 -13.11
C PRO A 193 18.75 3.91 -12.13
N TRP A 194 18.15 2.73 -12.14
CA TRP A 194 17.11 2.35 -11.19
C TRP A 194 17.46 2.76 -9.77
N SER A 195 16.57 3.47 -9.14
CA SER A 195 16.70 3.94 -7.75
C SER A 195 15.34 4.22 -7.15
N GLU A 196 15.21 3.88 -5.87
CA GLU A 196 13.98 4.04 -5.10
C GLU A 196 13.86 5.45 -4.52
N ASN A 197 12.64 5.94 -4.42
CA ASN A 197 12.25 7.15 -3.70
C ASN A 197 10.98 6.89 -2.89
N SER A 198 10.90 7.54 -1.71
CA SER A 198 9.78 7.43 -0.79
C SER A 198 9.31 8.82 -0.37
N PHE A 199 7.99 8.96 -0.17
CA PHE A 199 7.34 10.22 0.23
C PHE A 199 6.21 9.92 1.22
N THR A 200 6.14 10.71 2.29
CA THR A 200 5.07 10.58 3.29
C THR A 200 3.73 11.06 2.70
N VAL A 201 2.69 10.30 2.97
CA VAL A 201 1.30 10.56 2.54
C VAL A 201 0.42 10.52 3.78
N SER A 202 -0.41 11.54 3.98
CA SER A 202 -1.41 11.56 5.05
C SER A 202 -2.61 10.67 4.74
N GLU A 203 -3.45 10.43 5.73
CA GLU A 203 -4.79 9.89 5.51
C GLU A 203 -5.65 10.85 4.67
N GLY A 204 -6.48 10.30 3.79
CA GLY A 204 -7.39 11.00 2.89
C GLY A 204 -7.22 10.63 1.43
N GLN A 205 -8.03 11.25 0.58
CA GLN A 205 -7.93 11.07 -0.87
C GLN A 205 -6.72 11.84 -1.43
N HIS A 206 -5.88 11.15 -2.18
CA HIS A 206 -4.69 11.72 -2.82
C HIS A 206 -4.56 11.28 -4.27
N THR A 207 -4.08 12.22 -5.11
CA THR A 207 -3.70 11.94 -6.50
C THR A 207 -2.19 11.89 -6.62
N PHE A 208 -1.67 10.74 -7.04
CA PHE A 208 -0.25 10.51 -7.33
C PHE A 208 -0.02 10.63 -8.82
N LYS A 209 0.90 11.51 -9.23
CA LYS A 209 1.14 11.80 -10.64
C LYS A 209 2.63 11.77 -10.98
N TRP A 210 2.98 11.04 -12.03
CA TRP A 210 4.30 11.07 -12.66
C TRP A 210 4.19 11.78 -14.00
N SER A 211 5.08 12.72 -14.26
CA SER A 211 5.09 13.53 -15.47
C SER A 211 6.49 13.53 -16.07
N PHE A 212 6.62 13.05 -17.30
CA PHE A 212 7.79 13.29 -18.12
C PHE A 212 7.55 14.57 -18.92
N VAL A 213 8.45 15.52 -18.78
CA VAL A 213 8.35 16.87 -19.36
C VAL A 213 9.56 17.12 -20.24
N LYS A 214 9.35 17.67 -21.43
CA LYS A 214 10.40 18.17 -22.32
C LYS A 214 10.26 19.66 -22.53
N ASP A 215 11.38 20.37 -22.48
CA ASP A 215 11.42 21.80 -22.70
C ASP A 215 11.49 22.17 -24.21
N GLU A 216 11.74 23.44 -24.51
CA GLU A 216 12.02 23.94 -25.85
C GLU A 216 13.47 23.62 -26.22
N ASP A 217 13.67 22.70 -27.18
CA ASP A 217 14.99 22.34 -27.67
C ASP A 217 15.76 23.62 -28.11
N SER A 218 16.85 23.89 -27.43
CA SER A 218 17.81 24.87 -27.88
C SER A 218 18.96 24.15 -28.60
N SER A 219 19.47 24.74 -29.66
CA SER A 219 20.52 24.20 -30.55
C SER A 219 21.84 23.81 -29.84
N ASP A 220 21.93 23.99 -28.54
CA ASP A 220 23.09 23.70 -27.73
C ASP A 220 22.94 22.41 -26.88
N ASN A 221 21.76 21.76 -26.93
CA ASN A 221 21.45 20.60 -26.14
C ASN A 221 21.76 19.32 -26.91
N VAL A 222 22.61 18.51 -26.37
CA VAL A 222 22.85 17.16 -26.87
C VAL A 222 21.76 16.28 -26.25
N GLU A 223 20.78 15.90 -27.07
CA GLU A 223 19.88 14.80 -26.65
C GLU A 223 20.76 13.63 -26.20
N SER A 224 20.68 13.28 -24.93
CA SER A 224 21.44 12.18 -24.35
C SER A 224 20.49 11.09 -23.91
N GLY A 225 20.87 9.83 -24.16
CA GLY A 225 20.15 8.69 -23.66
C GLY A 225 19.00 8.23 -24.53
N GLU A 226 17.99 7.67 -23.89
CA GLU A 226 16.84 7.02 -24.54
C GLU A 226 15.62 7.95 -24.64
N ASP A 227 15.75 9.16 -24.13
CA ASP A 227 14.70 10.20 -24.12
C ASP A 227 13.37 9.67 -23.55
N ALA A 228 13.47 9.00 -22.40
CA ALA A 228 12.36 8.36 -21.72
C ALA A 228 12.63 8.16 -20.22
N VAL A 229 11.57 7.89 -19.48
CA VAL A 229 11.62 7.53 -18.06
C VAL A 229 10.79 6.28 -17.80
N TRP A 230 11.18 5.50 -16.78
CA TRP A 230 10.50 4.28 -16.37
C TRP A 230 10.21 4.34 -14.87
N ILE A 231 9.07 3.78 -14.49
CA ILE A 231 8.64 3.58 -13.10
C ILE A 231 8.30 2.12 -12.92
N ASP A 232 8.63 1.60 -11.73
CA ASP A 232 8.37 0.22 -11.35
C ASP A 232 8.24 0.10 -9.83
N GLN A 233 7.67 -1.01 -9.34
CA GLN A 233 7.57 -1.32 -7.91
C GLN A 233 6.96 -0.16 -7.10
N ILE A 234 5.75 0.27 -7.47
CA ILE A 234 5.04 1.28 -6.69
C ILE A 234 4.40 0.62 -5.48
N LEU A 235 4.93 0.89 -4.30
CA LEU A 235 4.35 0.49 -3.02
C LEU A 235 3.46 1.63 -2.53
N PHE A 236 2.18 1.34 -2.35
CA PHE A 236 1.22 2.31 -1.84
C PHE A 236 1.10 2.24 -0.31
N PRO A 237 0.75 3.38 0.37
CA PRO A 237 0.36 3.37 1.78
C PRO A 237 -0.88 2.50 2.00
N SER A 238 -1.31 2.37 3.26
CA SER A 238 -2.54 1.63 3.58
C SER A 238 -3.76 2.22 2.89
N LEU A 239 -4.46 1.41 2.09
CA LEU A 239 -5.60 1.85 1.28
C LEU A 239 -6.62 0.73 1.05
N PHE A 240 -7.86 1.11 0.74
CA PHE A 240 -8.78 0.21 0.07
C PHE A 240 -8.55 0.31 -1.44
N VAL A 241 -8.42 -0.81 -2.09
CA VAL A 241 -8.60 -0.87 -3.54
C VAL A 241 -10.11 -1.04 -3.76
N ASP A 242 -10.72 0.00 -4.31
CA ASP A 242 -11.98 -0.22 -5.00
C ASP A 242 -11.64 -1.14 -6.18
N ASN A 243 -11.84 -2.43 -5.95
CA ASN A 243 -11.94 -3.36 -7.05
C ASN A 243 -13.25 -3.02 -7.77
N ASP A 244 -13.28 -1.90 -8.47
CA ASP A 244 -14.23 -1.63 -9.53
C ASP A 244 -13.97 -2.60 -10.70
N ASN A 245 -14.05 -3.88 -10.35
CA ASN A 245 -14.55 -4.85 -11.27
C ASN A 245 -15.97 -4.38 -11.62
N PRO A 246 -16.36 -4.29 -12.90
CA PRO A 246 -17.55 -3.58 -13.36
C PRO A 246 -18.72 -3.88 -12.44
N SER A 247 -19.09 -2.93 -11.65
CA SER A 247 -20.17 -2.88 -10.67
C SER A 247 -20.86 -4.24 -10.48
N VAL A 248 -20.53 -4.94 -9.41
CA VAL A 248 -21.40 -6.01 -8.92
C VAL A 248 -22.71 -5.31 -8.60
N VAL A 249 -23.70 -5.45 -9.49
CA VAL A 249 -25.02 -4.79 -9.34
C VAL A 249 -25.54 -5.12 -7.96
N GLY A 250 -25.65 -4.12 -7.09
CA GLY A 250 -26.11 -4.27 -5.70
C GLY A 250 -25.06 -4.08 -4.62
N ASP A 251 -23.78 -3.91 -4.96
CA ASP A 251 -22.73 -3.50 -4.04
C ASP A 251 -22.71 -1.96 -3.97
N VAL A 252 -23.43 -1.44 -3.01
CA VAL A 252 -23.68 0.02 -2.87
C VAL A 252 -22.60 0.70 -2.05
N ASN A 253 -21.92 -0.05 -1.20
CA ASN A 253 -20.81 0.47 -0.36
C ASN A 253 -19.42 0.24 -1.00
N ASN A 254 -19.38 -0.39 -2.19
CA ASN A 254 -18.18 -0.72 -2.97
C ASN A 254 -17.15 -1.57 -2.18
N ASP A 255 -17.62 -2.47 -1.29
CA ASP A 255 -16.74 -3.37 -0.53
C ASP A 255 -16.41 -4.68 -1.30
N GLY A 256 -16.89 -4.81 -2.54
CA GLY A 256 -16.71 -5.97 -3.40
C GLY A 256 -17.64 -7.14 -3.10
N LEU A 257 -18.58 -7.01 -2.15
CA LEU A 257 -19.51 -8.04 -1.73
C LEU A 257 -20.93 -7.50 -1.70
N VAL A 258 -21.87 -8.14 -2.39
CA VAL A 258 -23.30 -7.86 -2.19
C VAL A 258 -23.76 -8.49 -0.88
N SER A 259 -24.01 -7.68 0.11
CA SER A 259 -24.30 -8.09 1.48
C SER A 259 -25.53 -7.38 2.07
N VAL A 260 -25.85 -7.70 3.33
CA VAL A 260 -26.94 -7.03 4.07
C VAL A 260 -26.62 -5.53 4.28
N LEU A 261 -25.35 -5.15 4.30
CA LEU A 261 -24.92 -3.76 4.49
C LEU A 261 -25.31 -2.89 3.30
N ASP A 262 -25.23 -3.43 2.09
CA ASP A 262 -25.67 -2.75 0.86
C ASP A 262 -27.18 -2.53 0.88
N ILE A 263 -27.93 -3.52 1.33
CA ILE A 263 -29.39 -3.41 1.47
C ILE A 263 -29.76 -2.31 2.47
N VAL A 264 -29.04 -2.22 3.59
CA VAL A 264 -29.23 -1.17 4.60
C VAL A 264 -28.91 0.21 4.01
N LEU A 265 -27.83 0.32 3.23
CA LEU A 265 -27.44 1.57 2.58
C LEU A 265 -28.48 2.02 1.55
N VAL A 266 -28.97 1.12 0.68
CA VAL A 266 -30.05 1.41 -0.26
C VAL A 266 -31.30 1.88 0.46
N VAL A 267 -31.70 1.24 1.56
CA VAL A 267 -32.85 1.66 2.37
C VAL A 267 -32.64 3.07 2.94
N ASN A 268 -31.45 3.38 3.41
CA ASN A 268 -31.12 4.71 3.93
C ASN A 268 -31.20 5.79 2.83
N ILE A 269 -30.71 5.50 1.63
CA ILE A 269 -30.80 6.37 0.46
C ILE A 269 -32.27 6.62 0.09
N VAL A 270 -33.08 5.54 -0.02
CA VAL A 270 -34.51 5.63 -0.34
C VAL A 270 -35.30 6.40 0.71
N LEU A 271 -34.93 6.28 1.98
CA LEU A 271 -35.54 7.04 3.08
C LEU A 271 -34.99 8.47 3.21
N GLY A 272 -33.98 8.85 2.41
CA GLY A 272 -33.35 10.17 2.45
C GLY A 272 -32.47 10.37 3.69
N LEU A 273 -32.01 9.30 4.32
CA LEU A 273 -31.11 9.31 5.45
C LEU A 273 -29.63 9.32 5.03
N ASP A 274 -29.38 8.98 3.77
CA ASP A 274 -28.06 9.04 3.13
C ASP A 274 -28.20 9.74 1.76
N THR A 275 -27.17 10.46 1.35
CA THR A 275 -27.15 11.23 0.09
C THR A 275 -26.35 10.54 -1.02
N ASN A 276 -25.86 9.33 -0.80
CA ASN A 276 -25.14 8.58 -1.82
C ASN A 276 -26.10 8.14 -2.92
N SER A 277 -25.94 8.70 -4.12
CA SER A 277 -26.80 8.46 -5.28
C SER A 277 -26.44 7.21 -6.08
N ASP A 278 -25.33 6.55 -5.75
CA ASP A 278 -24.81 5.42 -6.55
C ASP A 278 -25.61 4.13 -6.33
N GLY A 279 -26.49 4.11 -5.31
CA GLY A 279 -27.38 2.98 -5.04
C GLY A 279 -28.70 2.97 -5.83
N ASP A 280 -29.02 4.05 -6.56
CA ASP A 280 -30.25 4.12 -7.37
C ASP A 280 -29.99 3.53 -8.77
N THR A 281 -29.88 2.22 -8.82
CA THR A 281 -29.85 1.48 -10.10
C THR A 281 -31.27 1.14 -10.52
N ASN A 282 -31.92 2.03 -11.30
CA ASN A 282 -33.08 1.67 -12.10
C ASN A 282 -32.71 0.76 -13.27
#